data_bfdbde781d204627c9e6f56106011dc6
#
_entry.id   bfdbde781d204627c9e6f56106011dc6
#
_cell.length_a   1.000
_cell.length_b   1.000
_cell.length_c   1.000
_cell.angle_alpha   90.00
_cell.angle_beta   90.00
_cell.angle_gamma   90.00
#
_symmetry.space_group_name_H-M   'P 1'
#
loop_
_entity.id
_entity.type
_entity.pdbx_description
1 polymer ?
#
loop_
_entity_poly.entity_id
_entity_poly.type
_entity_poly.pdbx_seq_one_letter_code
_entity_poly.pdbx_strand_id
1 'polypeptide(L)'
;MNELELKYGCNPNQKPSRIYMEDGSDLPVTVLNGKPGYINFLDAFNGWQLVSNLKKATGLPAATSFKHVSPAGAAVGLPLTETLAKIYWVNDMDWKNFSPLACAYARARGADRMSSFGDFISLSDVCDKDTALLIKREVSDGVIAPGYTEEALEILKQKKKGNYNVIQIDENFVPAPLEHKEVFGVTFEQGRQELEIDDAMLSNIVTENKELTEEAKRDMKISLIILKYTQSNSVCFVKDGQAIGVGAGQQSRVHCTRLAGQKADNWFLRQCPKVLNLPFKDTISRAERDNAIDVYIGDEYMDVLADGMWEKTFTEKPEVFTKEEKRAWLDQMTDVTLGSDAFFPFSDNIERAHKSGVKYIAQPGGSVRDDAVIETCNKYGMVMSFTGIRLFHH
;
A
#
# COMPACT_ATOMS: atom_id res chain seq x y z
N MET A 1 -0.92 28.53 -12.67
CA MET A 1 -1.97 27.99 -13.59
C MET A 1 -3.13 27.53 -12.74
N ASN A 2 -4.29 28.11 -12.89
CA ASN A 2 -5.46 27.85 -12.03
C ASN A 2 -6.38 26.71 -12.52
N GLU A 3 -6.15 26.20 -13.72
CA GLU A 3 -6.86 25.01 -14.24
C GLU A 3 -6.00 24.25 -15.24
N LEU A 4 -6.33 22.97 -15.42
CA LEU A 4 -5.72 22.09 -16.41
C LEU A 4 -6.82 21.28 -17.10
N GLU A 5 -6.94 21.42 -18.42
CA GLU A 5 -7.82 20.58 -19.23
C GLU A 5 -7.29 19.15 -19.32
N LEU A 6 -8.19 18.19 -19.16
CA LEU A 6 -7.89 16.77 -19.25
C LEU A 6 -8.52 16.16 -20.47
N LYS A 7 -7.94 15.06 -20.97
CA LYS A 7 -8.43 14.39 -22.19
C LYS A 7 -9.86 13.88 -22.04
N TYR A 8 -10.20 13.36 -20.88
CA TYR A 8 -11.53 12.90 -20.45
C TYR A 8 -11.55 12.70 -18.94
N GLY A 9 -12.72 12.45 -18.36
CA GLY A 9 -12.87 12.14 -16.92
C GLY A 9 -12.46 10.71 -16.57
N CYS A 10 -13.28 10.02 -15.77
CA CYS A 10 -13.01 8.60 -15.44
C CYS A 10 -13.03 7.71 -16.68
N ASN A 11 -13.86 8.04 -17.68
CA ASN A 11 -14.03 7.26 -18.91
C ASN A 11 -13.94 8.15 -20.15
N PRO A 12 -13.54 7.58 -21.31
CA PRO A 12 -13.36 8.35 -22.55
C PRO A 12 -14.59 9.13 -23.04
N ASN A 13 -15.80 8.70 -22.67
CA ASN A 13 -17.04 9.40 -23.03
C ASN A 13 -17.39 10.56 -22.08
N GLN A 14 -16.70 10.67 -20.94
CA GLN A 14 -16.95 11.73 -19.96
C GLN A 14 -16.14 12.98 -20.31
N LYS A 15 -16.67 13.78 -21.22
CA LYS A 15 -16.09 15.03 -21.70
C LYS A 15 -17.11 16.17 -21.61
N PRO A 16 -16.66 17.42 -21.39
CA PRO A 16 -15.28 17.86 -21.13
C PRO A 16 -14.77 17.40 -19.76
N SER A 17 -13.45 17.54 -19.52
CA SER A 17 -12.83 17.22 -18.24
C SER A 17 -11.72 18.20 -17.93
N ARG A 18 -11.63 18.60 -16.66
CA ARG A 18 -10.57 19.49 -16.15
C ARG A 18 -10.38 19.32 -14.66
N ILE A 19 -9.23 19.76 -14.16
CA ILE A 19 -9.02 20.07 -12.73
C ILE A 19 -8.82 21.56 -12.59
N TYR A 20 -9.33 22.16 -11.51
CA TYR A 20 -9.23 23.60 -11.27
C TYR A 20 -9.42 23.92 -9.78
N MET A 21 -9.02 25.12 -9.39
CA MET A 21 -9.27 25.66 -8.04
C MET A 21 -10.55 26.52 -8.08
N GLU A 22 -11.53 26.20 -7.22
CA GLU A 22 -12.81 26.93 -7.16
C GLU A 22 -12.63 28.42 -6.84
N ASP A 23 -11.64 28.76 -6.01
CA ASP A 23 -11.32 30.16 -5.62
C ASP A 23 -10.49 30.91 -6.69
N GLY A 24 -10.17 30.25 -7.81
CA GLY A 24 -9.39 30.81 -8.90
C GLY A 24 -7.89 30.94 -8.62
N SER A 25 -7.40 30.40 -7.49
CA SER A 25 -5.98 30.33 -7.20
C SER A 25 -5.27 29.33 -8.13
N ASP A 26 -3.94 29.33 -8.11
CA ASP A 26 -3.15 28.39 -8.89
C ASP A 26 -3.29 26.97 -8.31
N LEU A 27 -3.25 25.97 -9.21
CA LEU A 27 -3.17 24.57 -8.83
C LEU A 27 -1.91 24.31 -7.99
N PRO A 28 -1.99 23.48 -6.95
CA PRO A 28 -0.83 23.16 -6.11
C PRO A 28 0.18 22.22 -6.78
N VAL A 29 0.03 21.96 -8.06
CA VAL A 29 0.87 21.03 -8.84
C VAL A 29 1.36 21.66 -10.12
N THR A 30 2.55 21.18 -10.56
CA THR A 30 3.12 21.45 -11.88
C THR A 30 3.39 20.10 -12.56
N VAL A 31 2.92 19.93 -13.78
CA VAL A 31 3.24 18.75 -14.59
C VAL A 31 4.59 18.99 -15.26
N LEU A 32 5.61 18.24 -14.85
CA LEU A 32 6.97 18.36 -15.39
C LEU A 32 7.16 17.54 -16.66
N ASN A 33 6.39 16.48 -16.83
CA ASN A 33 6.43 15.61 -18.00
C ASN A 33 5.12 14.81 -18.12
N GLY A 34 4.77 14.42 -19.34
CA GLY A 34 3.57 13.62 -19.63
C GLY A 34 2.28 14.42 -19.66
N LYS A 35 1.17 13.70 -19.67
CA LYS A 35 -0.20 14.24 -19.64
C LYS A 35 -1.06 13.40 -18.71
N PRO A 36 -0.99 13.64 -17.40
CA PRO A 36 -1.76 12.87 -16.43
C PRO A 36 -3.26 13.01 -16.68
N GLY A 37 -3.99 11.92 -16.51
CA GLY A 37 -5.44 11.91 -16.63
C GLY A 37 -6.15 12.15 -15.30
N TYR A 38 -7.47 12.11 -15.36
CA TYR A 38 -8.36 12.34 -14.23
C TYR A 38 -8.06 11.40 -13.05
N ILE A 39 -7.99 10.09 -13.30
CA ILE A 39 -7.72 9.10 -12.26
C ILE A 39 -6.28 9.24 -11.74
N ASN A 40 -5.32 9.58 -12.59
CA ASN A 40 -3.95 9.83 -12.16
C ASN A 40 -3.87 10.95 -11.11
N PHE A 41 -4.62 12.03 -11.30
CA PHE A 41 -4.67 13.12 -10.31
C PHE A 41 -5.37 12.72 -9.02
N LEU A 42 -6.44 11.91 -9.09
CA LEU A 42 -7.07 11.36 -7.88
C LEU A 42 -6.07 10.51 -7.08
N ASP A 43 -5.34 9.64 -7.75
CA ASP A 43 -4.29 8.83 -7.12
C ASP A 43 -3.17 9.70 -6.55
N ALA A 44 -2.71 10.69 -7.33
CA ALA A 44 -1.62 11.59 -6.94
C ALA A 44 -1.95 12.40 -5.68
N PHE A 45 -3.12 13.02 -5.63
CA PHE A 45 -3.51 13.86 -4.48
C PHE A 45 -3.80 13.05 -3.22
N ASN A 46 -4.41 11.88 -3.36
CA ASN A 46 -4.62 10.98 -2.21
C ASN A 46 -3.29 10.39 -1.72
N GLY A 47 -2.46 9.95 -2.64
CA GLY A 47 -1.15 9.39 -2.31
C GLY A 47 -0.21 10.41 -1.67
N TRP A 48 -0.21 11.65 -2.14
CA TRP A 48 0.57 12.73 -1.53
C TRP A 48 0.19 12.97 -0.07
N GLN A 49 -1.10 13.05 0.21
CA GLN A 49 -1.58 13.22 1.59
C GLN A 49 -1.13 12.05 2.47
N LEU A 50 -1.24 10.83 1.97
CA LEU A 50 -0.83 9.62 2.70
C LEU A 50 0.66 9.68 3.06
N VAL A 51 1.55 9.92 2.11
CA VAL A 51 3.00 9.93 2.38
C VAL A 51 3.43 11.12 3.24
N SER A 52 2.78 12.26 3.11
CA SER A 52 3.01 13.43 3.98
C SER A 52 2.65 13.11 5.43
N ASN A 53 1.52 12.44 5.67
CA ASN A 53 1.11 12.01 7.00
C ASN A 53 2.06 10.94 7.57
N LEU A 54 2.52 9.98 6.76
CA LEU A 54 3.49 8.98 7.19
C LEU A 54 4.81 9.60 7.63
N LYS A 55 5.34 10.53 6.83
CA LYS A 55 6.57 11.26 7.19
C LYS A 55 6.41 12.05 8.48
N LYS A 56 5.30 12.77 8.63
CA LYS A 56 5.01 13.54 9.84
C LYS A 56 4.94 12.65 11.08
N ALA A 57 4.27 11.51 10.98
CA ALA A 57 4.08 10.59 12.10
C ALA A 57 5.33 9.80 12.49
N THR A 58 6.22 9.50 11.55
CA THR A 58 7.37 8.61 11.77
C THR A 58 8.73 9.32 11.70
N GLY A 59 8.80 10.51 11.11
CA GLY A 59 10.05 11.21 10.85
C GLY A 59 10.89 10.59 9.72
N LEU A 60 10.37 9.58 9.02
CA LEU A 60 11.06 8.86 7.95
C LEU A 60 10.48 9.21 6.58
N PRO A 61 11.30 9.24 5.51
CA PRO A 61 10.78 9.30 4.15
C PRO A 61 9.78 8.18 3.89
N ALA A 62 8.74 8.49 3.12
CA ALA A 62 7.65 7.57 2.85
C ALA A 62 7.30 7.52 1.37
N ALA A 63 6.76 6.39 0.92
CA ALA A 63 6.27 6.18 -0.42
C ALA A 63 4.98 5.36 -0.41
N THR A 64 4.17 5.53 -1.44
CA THR A 64 2.99 4.70 -1.66
C THR A 64 2.83 4.36 -3.14
N SER A 65 2.28 3.17 -3.39
CA SER A 65 1.81 2.70 -4.68
C SER A 65 0.29 2.75 -4.67
N PHE A 66 -0.29 3.61 -5.50
CA PHE A 66 -1.73 3.85 -5.59
C PHE A 66 -2.31 3.27 -6.86
N LYS A 67 -3.49 2.70 -6.78
CA LYS A 67 -4.24 2.23 -7.95
C LYS A 67 -5.74 2.23 -7.65
N HIS A 68 -6.53 2.74 -8.60
CA HIS A 68 -7.99 2.88 -8.43
C HIS A 68 -8.37 3.61 -7.13
N VAL A 69 -7.65 4.70 -6.86
CA VAL A 69 -7.90 5.62 -5.73
C VAL A 69 -7.79 4.95 -4.36
N SER A 70 -6.95 3.92 -4.26
CA SER A 70 -6.60 3.26 -2.99
C SER A 70 -5.13 2.81 -3.01
N PRO A 71 -4.46 2.79 -1.85
CA PRO A 71 -3.09 2.28 -1.80
C PRO A 71 -3.08 0.75 -1.99
N ALA A 72 -2.27 0.26 -2.92
CA ALA A 72 -1.88 -1.14 -3.00
C ALA A 72 -0.82 -1.47 -1.94
N GLY A 73 -0.02 -0.47 -1.59
CA GLY A 73 1.00 -0.54 -0.56
C GLY A 73 1.52 0.84 -0.18
N ALA A 74 2.07 0.94 1.01
CA ALA A 74 2.75 2.14 1.51
C ALA A 74 3.81 1.73 2.53
N ALA A 75 4.87 2.51 2.66
CA ALA A 75 5.97 2.18 3.55
C ALA A 75 6.79 3.41 3.92
N VAL A 76 7.52 3.29 5.02
CA VAL A 76 8.58 4.23 5.42
C VAL A 76 9.97 3.66 5.10
N GLY A 77 10.96 4.54 5.04
CA GLY A 77 12.30 4.25 4.54
C GLY A 77 13.19 3.49 5.51
N LEU A 78 12.85 2.26 5.85
CA LEU A 78 13.71 1.35 6.60
C LEU A 78 14.60 0.54 5.64
N PRO A 79 15.84 0.17 6.04
CA PRO A 79 16.74 -0.61 5.22
C PRO A 79 16.12 -1.93 4.75
N LEU A 80 16.47 -2.37 3.54
CA LEU A 80 16.07 -3.68 3.02
C LEU A 80 16.94 -4.78 3.63
N THR A 81 16.35 -5.97 3.75
CA THR A 81 17.11 -7.22 3.98
C THR A 81 17.43 -7.87 2.64
N GLU A 82 18.34 -8.84 2.64
CA GLU A 82 18.64 -9.61 1.42
C GLU A 82 17.41 -10.31 0.86
N THR A 83 16.58 -10.89 1.74
CA THR A 83 15.34 -11.57 1.32
C THR A 83 14.36 -10.58 0.69
N LEU A 84 14.16 -9.39 1.29
CA LEU A 84 13.32 -8.36 0.71
C LEU A 84 13.87 -7.86 -0.63
N ALA A 85 15.18 -7.68 -0.75
CA ALA A 85 15.78 -7.31 -2.02
C ALA A 85 15.49 -8.33 -3.13
N LYS A 86 15.48 -9.62 -2.79
CA LYS A 86 15.14 -10.70 -3.74
C LYS A 86 13.67 -10.66 -4.15
N ILE A 87 12.73 -10.58 -3.20
CA ILE A 87 11.30 -10.59 -3.53
C ILE A 87 10.83 -9.29 -4.19
N TYR A 88 11.56 -8.18 -4.03
CA TYR A 88 11.29 -6.90 -4.68
C TYR A 88 12.05 -6.71 -6.00
N TRP A 89 12.77 -7.75 -6.45
CA TRP A 89 13.53 -7.75 -7.70
C TRP A 89 14.58 -6.62 -7.79
N VAL A 90 15.22 -6.32 -6.68
CA VAL A 90 16.28 -5.29 -6.60
C VAL A 90 17.65 -5.85 -6.17
N ASN A 91 17.74 -7.17 -6.01
CA ASN A 91 18.97 -7.85 -5.59
C ASN A 91 20.12 -7.76 -6.60
N ASP A 92 19.85 -7.35 -7.82
CA ASP A 92 20.82 -7.06 -8.88
C ASP A 92 21.32 -5.59 -8.89
N MET A 93 20.83 -4.77 -7.95
CA MET A 93 21.21 -3.37 -7.76
C MET A 93 22.04 -3.21 -6.48
N ASP A 94 22.61 -2.02 -6.28
CA ASP A 94 23.33 -1.67 -5.05
C ASP A 94 22.36 -1.34 -3.90
N TRP A 95 21.48 -2.29 -3.60
CA TRP A 95 20.36 -2.10 -2.67
C TRP A 95 20.77 -1.80 -1.23
N LYS A 96 21.97 -2.24 -0.82
CA LYS A 96 22.51 -1.96 0.53
C LYS A 96 22.80 -0.48 0.74
N ASN A 97 23.02 0.26 -0.34
CA ASN A 97 23.31 1.69 -0.32
C ASN A 97 22.13 2.54 -0.81
N PHE A 98 20.95 1.97 -0.97
CA PHE A 98 19.75 2.74 -1.32
C PHE A 98 19.48 3.85 -0.30
N SER A 99 19.05 5.01 -0.81
CA SER A 99 18.52 6.07 0.04
C SER A 99 17.28 5.58 0.83
N PRO A 100 16.96 6.19 1.97
CA PRO A 100 15.73 5.87 2.69
C PRO A 100 14.48 5.97 1.82
N LEU A 101 14.39 6.95 0.93
CA LEU A 101 13.25 7.10 0.02
C LEU A 101 13.15 5.94 -0.97
N ALA A 102 14.28 5.49 -1.52
CA ALA A 102 14.32 4.32 -2.41
C ALA A 102 13.87 3.05 -1.67
N CYS A 103 14.32 2.86 -0.43
CA CYS A 103 13.85 1.76 0.43
C CYS A 103 12.33 1.83 0.66
N ALA A 104 11.80 3.01 0.95
CA ALA A 104 10.36 3.22 1.13
C ALA A 104 9.58 2.82 -0.12
N TYR A 105 10.03 3.23 -1.29
CA TYR A 105 9.37 2.88 -2.55
C TYR A 105 9.43 1.38 -2.85
N ALA A 106 10.58 0.75 -2.68
CA ALA A 106 10.73 -0.69 -2.89
C ALA A 106 9.78 -1.49 -1.98
N ARG A 107 9.66 -1.09 -0.72
CA ARG A 107 8.75 -1.69 0.27
C ARG A 107 7.27 -1.42 -0.06
N ALA A 108 6.93 -0.20 -0.44
CA ALA A 108 5.56 0.18 -0.79
C ALA A 108 5.04 -0.63 -1.98
N ARG A 109 5.81 -0.70 -3.05
CA ARG A 109 5.46 -1.50 -4.24
C ARG A 109 5.47 -2.99 -3.93
N GLY A 110 6.39 -3.43 -3.10
CA GLY A 110 6.59 -4.82 -2.71
C GLY A 110 5.47 -5.41 -1.87
N ALA A 111 4.62 -4.59 -1.26
CA ALA A 111 3.47 -5.06 -0.49
C ALA A 111 2.52 -5.94 -1.33
N ASP A 112 2.28 -5.51 -2.56
CA ASP A 112 1.40 -6.20 -3.51
C ASP A 112 1.87 -5.89 -4.93
N ARG A 113 2.81 -6.68 -5.43
CA ARG A 113 3.40 -6.47 -6.75
C ARG A 113 2.41 -6.67 -7.89
N MET A 114 1.38 -7.51 -7.68
CA MET A 114 0.32 -7.75 -8.67
C MET A 114 -0.54 -6.50 -8.84
N SER A 115 -1.03 -5.93 -7.74
CA SER A 115 -1.86 -4.72 -7.76
C SER A 115 -1.08 -3.46 -8.15
N SER A 116 0.23 -3.42 -7.87
CA SER A 116 1.08 -2.27 -8.18
C SER A 116 1.48 -2.15 -9.65
N PHE A 117 1.19 -3.14 -10.47
CA PHE A 117 1.43 -3.07 -11.90
C PHE A 117 0.54 -1.99 -12.56
N GLY A 118 1.15 -0.94 -13.10
CA GLY A 118 0.43 0.21 -13.65
C GLY A 118 -0.06 1.19 -12.58
N ASP A 119 0.64 1.30 -11.47
CA ASP A 119 0.34 2.17 -10.34
C ASP A 119 0.63 3.66 -10.60
N PHE A 120 0.22 4.50 -9.64
CA PHE A 120 0.69 5.88 -9.49
C PHE A 120 1.45 6.00 -8.17
N ILE A 121 2.66 6.54 -8.22
CA ILE A 121 3.60 6.59 -7.11
C ILE A 121 3.54 7.95 -6.42
N SER A 122 3.52 7.98 -5.09
CA SER A 122 3.71 9.22 -4.33
C SER A 122 4.91 9.09 -3.40
N LEU A 123 5.72 10.15 -3.35
CA LEU A 123 6.95 10.24 -2.57
C LEU A 123 6.88 11.45 -1.64
N SER A 124 7.24 11.27 -0.37
CA SER A 124 7.19 12.35 0.62
C SER A 124 8.31 13.38 0.48
N ASP A 125 9.41 12.99 -0.15
CA ASP A 125 10.63 13.78 -0.26
C ASP A 125 11.02 13.97 -1.73
N VAL A 126 11.99 14.86 -1.96
CA VAL A 126 12.59 15.04 -3.29
C VAL A 126 13.05 13.69 -3.84
N CYS A 127 12.56 13.35 -5.02
CA CYS A 127 12.93 12.12 -5.70
C CYS A 127 14.40 12.16 -6.09
N ASP A 128 15.17 11.24 -5.54
CA ASP A 128 16.59 11.09 -5.81
C ASP A 128 16.86 10.09 -6.95
N LYS A 129 18.13 9.98 -7.34
CA LYS A 129 18.58 9.08 -8.41
C LYS A 129 18.23 7.61 -8.12
N ASP A 130 18.47 7.14 -6.90
CA ASP A 130 18.21 5.74 -6.53
C ASP A 130 16.73 5.39 -6.71
N THR A 131 15.86 6.26 -6.23
CA THR A 131 14.40 6.10 -6.37
C THR A 131 13.97 6.13 -7.83
N ALA A 132 14.50 7.06 -8.62
CA ALA A 132 14.21 7.15 -10.05
C ALA A 132 14.66 5.89 -10.83
N LEU A 133 15.79 5.31 -10.47
CA LEU A 133 16.28 4.05 -11.08
C LEU A 133 15.37 2.88 -10.77
N LEU A 134 14.80 2.82 -9.56
CA LEU A 134 13.78 1.82 -9.20
C LEU A 134 12.50 2.02 -10.02
N ILE A 135 12.00 3.24 -10.09
CA ILE A 135 10.77 3.58 -10.85
C ILE A 135 10.96 3.22 -12.33
N LYS A 136 12.13 3.49 -12.89
CA LYS A 136 12.44 3.20 -14.29
C LYS A 136 12.21 1.74 -14.65
N ARG A 137 12.47 0.81 -13.74
CA ARG A 137 12.37 -0.64 -13.97
C ARG A 137 10.94 -1.18 -13.93
N GLU A 138 10.03 -0.42 -13.34
CA GLU A 138 8.68 -0.91 -13.03
C GLU A 138 7.64 -0.37 -14.01
N VAL A 139 6.55 -1.11 -14.21
CA VAL A 139 5.40 -0.63 -14.98
C VAL A 139 4.57 0.26 -14.06
N SER A 140 4.52 1.55 -14.38
CA SER A 140 3.89 2.59 -13.58
C SER A 140 3.34 3.68 -14.50
N ASP A 141 2.27 4.36 -14.08
CA ASP A 141 1.65 5.43 -14.85
C ASP A 141 2.25 6.80 -14.58
N GLY A 142 2.77 7.01 -13.41
CA GLY A 142 3.36 8.29 -13.04
C GLY A 142 3.79 8.38 -11.59
N VAL A 143 4.33 9.54 -11.23
CA VAL A 143 4.85 9.85 -9.90
C VAL A 143 4.56 11.30 -9.52
N ILE A 144 4.28 11.51 -8.23
CA ILE A 144 4.19 12.83 -7.60
C ILE A 144 5.20 12.93 -6.46
N ALA A 145 5.91 14.05 -6.39
CA ALA A 145 6.89 14.35 -5.34
C ALA A 145 7.00 15.87 -5.15
N PRO A 146 7.52 16.36 -4.01
CA PRO A 146 7.75 17.79 -3.80
C PRO A 146 8.84 18.38 -4.69
N GLY A 147 9.68 17.53 -5.26
CA GLY A 147 10.74 17.91 -6.16
C GLY A 147 11.47 16.69 -6.73
N TYR A 148 12.39 16.95 -7.62
CA TYR A 148 13.19 15.92 -8.29
C TYR A 148 14.62 16.45 -8.43
N THR A 149 15.62 15.62 -8.14
CA THR A 149 17.00 15.97 -8.53
C THR A 149 17.08 16.01 -10.05
N GLU A 150 18.05 16.74 -10.58
CA GLU A 150 18.25 16.83 -12.03
C GLU A 150 18.42 15.43 -12.66
N GLU A 151 19.25 14.59 -12.04
CA GLU A 151 19.46 13.21 -12.50
C GLU A 151 18.18 12.38 -12.46
N ALA A 152 17.41 12.46 -11.37
CA ALA A 152 16.17 11.75 -11.24
C ALA A 152 15.14 12.14 -12.30
N LEU A 153 15.02 13.44 -12.56
CA LEU A 153 14.09 13.96 -13.56
C LEU A 153 14.47 13.49 -14.97
N GLU A 154 15.77 13.50 -15.31
CA GLU A 154 16.26 13.00 -16.59
C GLU A 154 15.93 11.51 -16.80
N ILE A 155 16.13 10.69 -15.77
CA ILE A 155 15.80 9.26 -15.80
C ILE A 155 14.30 9.05 -16.02
N LEU A 156 13.46 9.76 -15.29
CA LEU A 156 12.01 9.61 -15.35
C LEU A 156 11.42 10.10 -16.69
N LYS A 157 11.94 11.18 -17.25
CA LYS A 157 11.50 11.71 -18.55
C LYS A 157 11.72 10.75 -19.71
N GLN A 158 12.67 9.83 -19.61
CA GLN A 158 12.94 8.83 -20.66
C GLN A 158 11.96 7.66 -20.65
N LYS A 159 11.25 7.46 -19.54
CA LYS A 159 10.30 6.36 -19.37
C LYS A 159 9.08 6.54 -20.28
N LYS A 160 8.45 5.43 -20.74
CA LYS A 160 7.31 5.44 -21.67
C LYS A 160 7.57 6.26 -22.95
N LYS A 161 8.76 6.12 -23.51
CA LYS A 161 9.17 6.86 -24.73
C LYS A 161 9.03 8.38 -24.57
N GLY A 162 9.31 8.91 -23.38
CA GLY A 162 9.22 10.32 -23.07
C GLY A 162 7.86 10.80 -22.55
N ASN A 163 6.89 9.92 -22.35
CA ASN A 163 5.53 10.27 -21.96
C ASN A 163 5.18 9.93 -20.51
N TYR A 164 6.14 9.53 -19.68
CA TYR A 164 5.88 9.21 -18.28
C TYR A 164 5.35 10.44 -17.53
N ASN A 165 4.33 10.25 -16.70
CA ASN A 165 3.74 11.34 -15.94
C ASN A 165 4.59 11.69 -14.72
N VAL A 166 5.13 12.90 -14.69
CA VAL A 166 5.92 13.42 -13.57
C VAL A 166 5.27 14.69 -13.06
N ILE A 167 4.80 14.67 -11.83
CA ILE A 167 4.08 15.77 -11.18
C ILE A 167 4.90 16.28 -10.00
N GLN A 168 5.06 17.58 -9.90
CA GLN A 168 5.61 18.25 -8.73
C GLN A 168 4.49 18.88 -7.92
N ILE A 169 4.44 18.61 -6.61
CA ILE A 169 3.48 19.20 -5.67
C ILE A 169 4.16 20.33 -4.87
N ASP A 170 3.42 21.40 -4.61
CA ASP A 170 3.82 22.38 -3.59
C ASP A 170 3.57 21.77 -2.19
N GLU A 171 4.65 21.38 -1.51
CA GLU A 171 4.56 20.75 -0.19
C GLU A 171 4.01 21.65 0.91
N ASN A 172 3.97 22.96 0.68
CA ASN A 172 3.45 23.96 1.62
C ASN A 172 1.97 24.28 1.38
N PHE A 173 1.36 23.74 0.32
CA PHE A 173 -0.04 23.95 0.04
C PHE A 173 -0.93 23.32 1.12
N VAL A 174 -1.87 24.10 1.64
CA VAL A 174 -2.87 23.65 2.60
C VAL A 174 -4.25 23.82 1.96
N PRO A 175 -4.99 22.73 1.74
CA PRO A 175 -6.35 22.80 1.23
C PRO A 175 -7.30 23.58 2.15
N ALA A 176 -8.41 24.07 1.60
CA ALA A 176 -9.47 24.68 2.40
C ALA A 176 -9.99 23.72 3.48
N PRO A 177 -10.49 24.24 4.62
CA PRO A 177 -10.96 23.37 5.73
C PRO A 177 -12.24 22.60 5.41
N LEU A 178 -12.99 23.01 4.40
CA LEU A 178 -14.19 22.33 3.90
C LEU A 178 -13.90 21.69 2.56
N GLU A 179 -14.38 20.47 2.38
CA GLU A 179 -14.32 19.76 1.11
C GLU A 179 -15.71 19.46 0.57
N HIS A 180 -15.83 19.43 -0.75
CA HIS A 180 -17.08 19.23 -1.46
C HIS A 180 -17.03 18.02 -2.37
N LYS A 181 -18.16 17.33 -2.47
CA LYS A 181 -18.38 16.24 -3.41
C LYS A 181 -19.76 16.39 -4.03
N GLU A 182 -19.84 16.26 -5.33
CA GLU A 182 -21.12 16.32 -6.04
C GLU A 182 -21.59 14.91 -6.42
N VAL A 183 -22.84 14.58 -6.10
CA VAL A 183 -23.50 13.33 -6.51
C VAL A 183 -24.91 13.69 -6.97
N PHE A 184 -25.23 13.35 -8.20
CA PHE A 184 -26.55 13.62 -8.80
C PHE A 184 -26.95 15.11 -8.73
N GLY A 185 -25.98 16.03 -8.91
CA GLY A 185 -26.20 17.48 -8.82
C GLY A 185 -26.38 18.01 -7.39
N VAL A 186 -26.29 17.14 -6.38
CA VAL A 186 -26.33 17.54 -4.97
C VAL A 186 -24.92 17.65 -4.44
N THR A 187 -24.58 18.83 -3.89
CA THR A 187 -23.28 19.05 -3.27
C THR A 187 -23.30 18.58 -1.83
N PHE A 188 -22.37 17.69 -1.50
CA PHE A 188 -22.05 17.28 -0.14
C PHE A 188 -20.89 18.11 0.36
N GLU A 189 -21.01 18.66 1.57
CA GLU A 189 -19.96 19.45 2.23
C GLU A 189 -19.61 18.81 3.57
N GLN A 190 -18.33 18.71 3.87
CA GLN A 190 -17.84 18.26 5.17
C GLN A 190 -16.51 18.92 5.52
N GLY A 191 -16.16 18.91 6.80
CA GLY A 191 -14.81 19.23 7.22
C GLY A 191 -13.80 18.25 6.63
N ARG A 192 -12.68 18.77 6.14
CA ARG A 192 -11.59 17.94 5.64
C ARG A 192 -11.01 17.07 6.77
N GLN A 193 -10.64 15.83 6.46
CA GLN A 193 -10.04 14.92 7.43
C GLN A 193 -8.62 15.39 7.81
N GLU A 194 -8.53 16.16 8.88
CA GLU A 194 -7.27 16.73 9.40
C GLU A 194 -6.72 15.99 10.62
N LEU A 195 -7.37 14.90 11.03
CA LEU A 195 -6.98 14.12 12.19
C LEU A 195 -5.55 13.62 12.07
N GLU A 196 -4.72 13.98 13.04
CA GLU A 196 -3.36 13.45 13.18
C GLU A 196 -3.39 12.14 13.96
N ILE A 197 -2.70 11.13 13.43
CA ILE A 197 -2.54 9.85 14.08
C ILE A 197 -1.27 9.90 14.91
N ASP A 198 -1.40 9.87 16.24
CA ASP A 198 -0.31 9.97 17.20
C ASP A 198 -0.34 8.85 18.25
N ASP A 199 0.66 8.84 19.14
CA ASP A 199 0.76 7.83 20.19
C ASP A 199 -0.37 7.92 21.21
N ALA A 200 -0.93 9.11 21.45
CA ALA A 200 -2.04 9.29 22.38
C ALA A 200 -3.29 8.53 21.93
N MET A 201 -3.51 8.43 20.62
CA MET A 201 -4.62 7.68 20.03
C MET A 201 -4.54 6.18 20.34
N LEU A 202 -3.33 5.65 20.59
CA LEU A 202 -3.08 4.24 20.88
C LEU A 202 -3.11 3.90 22.39
N SER A 203 -3.32 4.88 23.26
CA SER A 203 -3.16 4.74 24.71
C SER A 203 -4.21 3.88 25.39
N ASN A 204 -5.40 3.73 24.81
CA ASN A 204 -6.49 2.93 25.39
C ASN A 204 -6.36 1.46 25.00
N ILE A 205 -5.47 0.74 25.69
CA ILE A 205 -5.28 -0.70 25.48
C ILE A 205 -6.29 -1.47 26.30
N VAL A 206 -7.14 -2.24 25.66
CA VAL A 206 -8.31 -2.92 26.24
C VAL A 206 -8.08 -4.42 26.52
N THR A 207 -6.97 -4.98 26.06
CA THR A 207 -6.58 -6.39 26.29
C THR A 207 -5.79 -6.57 27.59
N GLU A 208 -5.67 -7.82 28.05
CA GLU A 208 -4.85 -8.17 29.22
C GLU A 208 -3.36 -7.88 28.99
N ASN A 209 -2.84 -8.25 27.82
CA ASN A 209 -1.50 -7.88 27.41
C ASN A 209 -1.48 -6.38 27.05
N LYS A 210 -0.61 -5.62 27.73
CA LYS A 210 -0.48 -4.16 27.60
C LYS A 210 0.84 -3.75 26.93
N GLU A 211 1.66 -4.71 26.52
CA GLU A 211 3.01 -4.42 26.03
C GLU A 211 2.98 -3.95 24.57
N LEU A 212 3.25 -2.67 24.35
CA LEU A 212 3.49 -2.07 23.03
C LEU A 212 4.95 -1.66 22.91
N THR A 213 5.66 -2.25 21.96
CA THR A 213 7.00 -1.80 21.58
C THR A 213 6.91 -0.51 20.76
N GLU A 214 8.00 0.23 20.62
CA GLU A 214 8.04 1.43 19.78
C GLU A 214 7.80 1.07 18.31
N GLU A 215 8.30 -0.09 17.85
CA GLU A 215 8.06 -0.62 16.52
C GLU A 215 6.56 -0.93 16.29
N ALA A 216 5.90 -1.51 17.29
CA ALA A 216 4.47 -1.78 17.23
C ALA A 216 3.64 -0.49 17.15
N LYS A 217 3.98 0.52 17.97
CA LYS A 217 3.32 1.84 17.91
C LYS A 217 3.50 2.49 16.54
N ARG A 218 4.72 2.46 16.00
CA ARG A 218 4.99 2.94 14.64
C ARG A 218 4.11 2.24 13.62
N ASP A 219 4.06 0.92 13.65
CA ASP A 219 3.30 0.12 12.67
C ASP A 219 1.78 0.31 12.84
N MET A 220 1.28 0.48 14.05
CA MET A 220 -0.12 0.82 14.30
C MET A 220 -0.47 2.19 13.71
N LYS A 221 0.37 3.20 13.91
CA LYS A 221 0.19 4.52 13.28
C LYS A 221 0.20 4.43 11.76
N ILE A 222 1.15 3.69 11.19
CA ILE A 222 1.22 3.47 9.73
C ILE A 222 -0.07 2.84 9.23
N SER A 223 -0.58 1.81 9.87
CA SER A 223 -1.82 1.13 9.46
C SER A 223 -3.00 2.09 9.42
N LEU A 224 -3.17 2.92 10.46
CA LEU A 224 -4.28 3.88 10.54
C LEU A 224 -4.15 5.02 9.52
N ILE A 225 -2.95 5.52 9.27
CA ILE A 225 -2.70 6.54 8.25
C ILE A 225 -3.03 6.02 6.86
N ILE A 226 -2.64 4.78 6.53
CA ILE A 226 -2.98 4.15 5.26
C ILE A 226 -4.51 4.08 5.09
N LEU A 227 -5.24 3.73 6.16
CA LEU A 227 -6.70 3.60 6.11
C LEU A 227 -7.43 4.92 5.93
N LYS A 228 -6.86 6.05 6.37
CA LYS A 228 -7.42 7.38 6.09
C LYS A 228 -7.62 7.64 4.59
N TYR A 229 -6.87 7.00 3.74
CA TYR A 229 -6.84 7.19 2.28
C TYR A 229 -7.19 5.93 1.50
N THR A 230 -7.81 4.95 2.17
CA THR A 230 -8.26 3.69 1.57
C THR A 230 -9.77 3.62 1.55
N GLN A 231 -10.35 3.29 0.39
CA GLN A 231 -11.80 3.16 0.24
C GLN A 231 -12.37 2.14 1.23
N SER A 232 -13.39 2.55 1.98
CA SER A 232 -14.02 1.70 3.01
C SER A 232 -14.94 0.62 2.41
N ASN A 233 -15.18 -0.49 3.15
CA ASN A 233 -14.46 -0.91 4.36
C ASN A 233 -13.02 -1.23 4.03
N SER A 234 -12.13 -0.90 4.95
CA SER A 234 -10.73 -1.17 4.77
C SER A 234 -10.05 -1.70 6.04
N VAL A 235 -9.09 -2.57 5.84
CA VAL A 235 -8.15 -3.03 6.87
C VAL A 235 -6.74 -3.10 6.28
N CYS A 236 -5.73 -2.97 7.12
CA CYS A 236 -4.34 -2.96 6.70
C CYS A 236 -3.47 -3.78 7.65
N PHE A 237 -2.76 -4.75 7.08
CA PHE A 237 -1.71 -5.51 7.77
C PHE A 237 -0.38 -4.81 7.53
N VAL A 238 0.36 -4.55 8.61
CA VAL A 238 1.65 -3.84 8.59
C VAL A 238 2.70 -4.65 9.33
N LYS A 239 3.90 -4.71 8.79
CA LYS A 239 5.07 -5.30 9.43
C LYS A 239 6.32 -4.53 9.05
N ASP A 240 7.18 -4.26 10.03
CA ASP A 240 8.48 -3.62 9.81
C ASP A 240 8.40 -2.33 8.97
N GLY A 241 7.44 -1.46 9.31
CA GLY A 241 7.31 -0.14 8.69
C GLY A 241 6.66 -0.13 7.30
N GLN A 242 6.01 -1.20 6.90
CA GLN A 242 5.38 -1.29 5.58
C GLN A 242 4.05 -2.05 5.63
N ALA A 243 3.12 -1.65 4.78
CA ALA A 243 1.95 -2.47 4.50
C ALA A 243 2.38 -3.78 3.84
N ILE A 244 1.78 -4.88 4.28
CA ILE A 244 1.97 -6.20 3.68
C ILE A 244 0.67 -6.76 3.10
N GLY A 245 -0.47 -6.16 3.44
CA GLY A 245 -1.76 -6.49 2.84
C GLY A 245 -2.79 -5.40 3.14
N VAL A 246 -3.38 -4.84 2.09
CA VAL A 246 -4.43 -3.83 2.18
C VAL A 246 -5.70 -4.40 1.56
N GLY A 247 -6.79 -4.39 2.32
CA GLY A 247 -8.14 -4.68 1.83
C GLY A 247 -8.92 -3.37 1.72
N ALA A 248 -9.47 -3.11 0.55
CA ALA A 248 -10.16 -1.86 0.23
C ALA A 248 -11.53 -2.11 -0.41
N GLY A 249 -12.50 -1.21 -0.15
CA GLY A 249 -13.77 -1.16 -0.85
C GLY A 249 -14.67 -2.37 -0.61
N GLN A 250 -14.53 -3.07 0.50
CA GLN A 250 -15.33 -4.25 0.80
C GLN A 250 -16.58 -3.91 1.58
N GLN A 251 -17.70 -4.56 1.24
CA GLN A 251 -18.98 -4.35 1.93
C GLN A 251 -19.05 -5.11 3.27
N SER A 252 -18.35 -6.23 3.39
CA SER A 252 -18.27 -7.02 4.62
C SER A 252 -16.91 -6.86 5.29
N ARG A 253 -16.91 -6.57 6.61
CA ARG A 253 -15.67 -6.43 7.40
C ARG A 253 -14.84 -7.72 7.37
N VAL A 254 -15.46 -8.87 7.57
CA VAL A 254 -14.74 -10.15 7.58
C VAL A 254 -14.17 -10.49 6.20
N HIS A 255 -14.87 -10.17 5.11
CA HIS A 255 -14.34 -10.36 3.76
C HIS A 255 -13.14 -9.44 3.52
N CYS A 256 -13.19 -8.22 4.04
CA CYS A 256 -12.06 -7.28 3.97
C CYS A 256 -10.84 -7.83 4.70
N THR A 257 -11.02 -8.33 5.92
CA THR A 257 -9.94 -8.94 6.72
C THR A 257 -9.36 -10.18 6.04
N ARG A 258 -10.19 -11.01 5.44
CA ARG A 258 -9.74 -12.19 4.66
C ARG A 258 -8.91 -11.78 3.45
N LEU A 259 -9.38 -10.81 2.68
CA LEU A 259 -8.67 -10.32 1.50
C LEU A 259 -7.30 -9.73 1.86
N ALA A 260 -7.27 -8.83 2.82
CA ALA A 260 -6.02 -8.21 3.28
C ALA A 260 -5.07 -9.25 3.89
N GLY A 261 -5.60 -10.19 4.68
CA GLY A 261 -4.83 -11.28 5.26
C GLY A 261 -4.24 -12.21 4.21
N GLN A 262 -4.98 -12.52 3.14
CA GLN A 262 -4.45 -13.32 2.04
C GLN A 262 -3.28 -12.61 1.34
N LYS A 263 -3.38 -11.31 1.13
CA LYS A 263 -2.28 -10.50 0.57
C LYS A 263 -1.04 -10.52 1.48
N ALA A 264 -1.25 -10.38 2.79
CA ALA A 264 -0.18 -10.47 3.79
C ALA A 264 0.48 -11.87 3.78
N ASP A 265 -0.31 -12.92 3.71
CA ASP A 265 0.18 -14.30 3.59
C ASP A 265 1.01 -14.47 2.31
N ASN A 266 0.55 -13.97 1.18
CA ASN A 266 1.27 -14.03 -0.10
C ASN A 266 2.61 -13.29 -0.02
N TRP A 267 2.65 -12.13 0.63
CA TRP A 267 3.90 -11.39 0.85
C TRP A 267 4.92 -12.25 1.61
N PHE A 268 4.49 -12.96 2.64
CA PHE A 268 5.38 -13.82 3.43
C PHE A 268 5.73 -15.13 2.72
N LEU A 269 4.79 -15.76 2.03
CA LEU A 269 5.02 -16.98 1.23
C LEU A 269 6.07 -16.76 0.14
N ARG A 270 6.13 -15.56 -0.45
CA ARG A 270 7.14 -15.20 -1.45
C ARG A 270 8.57 -15.28 -0.88
N GLN A 271 8.75 -15.19 0.41
CA GLN A 271 10.03 -15.26 1.10
C GLN A 271 10.47 -16.69 1.42
N CYS A 272 9.61 -17.67 1.24
CA CYS A 272 9.94 -19.08 1.44
C CYS A 272 11.03 -19.53 0.45
N PRO A 273 12.07 -20.25 0.90
CA PRO A 273 13.11 -20.76 -0.01
C PRO A 273 12.55 -21.52 -1.21
N LYS A 274 11.47 -22.24 -1.05
CA LYS A 274 10.80 -22.96 -2.14
C LYS A 274 10.32 -22.04 -3.26
N VAL A 275 9.88 -20.84 -2.91
CA VAL A 275 9.46 -19.79 -3.86
C VAL A 275 10.66 -19.01 -4.40
N LEU A 276 11.59 -18.63 -3.51
CA LEU A 276 12.81 -17.90 -3.89
C LEU A 276 13.67 -18.66 -4.90
N ASN A 277 13.66 -19.98 -4.84
CA ASN A 277 14.48 -20.86 -5.67
C ASN A 277 13.73 -21.44 -6.88
N LEU A 278 12.57 -20.89 -7.24
CA LEU A 278 11.85 -21.32 -8.44
C LEU A 278 12.74 -21.21 -9.68
N PRO A 279 12.83 -22.29 -10.50
CA PRO A 279 13.78 -22.36 -11.62
C PRO A 279 13.24 -21.63 -12.85
N PHE A 280 13.11 -20.32 -12.79
CA PHE A 280 12.65 -19.51 -13.92
C PHE A 280 13.63 -19.56 -15.09
N LYS A 281 13.10 -19.56 -16.31
CA LYS A 281 13.89 -19.29 -17.51
C LYS A 281 14.39 -17.87 -17.51
N ASP A 282 15.56 -17.64 -18.06
CA ASP A 282 16.17 -16.30 -18.19
C ASP A 282 15.35 -15.34 -19.07
N THR A 283 14.55 -15.90 -19.98
CA THR A 283 13.71 -15.14 -20.91
C THR A 283 12.45 -14.56 -20.27
N ILE A 284 12.10 -15.01 -19.06
CA ILE A 284 10.87 -14.58 -18.37
C ILE A 284 11.09 -13.23 -17.68
N SER A 285 10.23 -12.26 -18.02
CA SER A 285 10.28 -10.92 -17.41
C SER A 285 9.89 -10.94 -15.93
N ARG A 286 10.23 -9.88 -15.20
CA ARG A 286 9.85 -9.73 -13.79
C ARG A 286 8.35 -9.79 -13.59
N ALA A 287 7.57 -9.14 -14.44
CA ALA A 287 6.10 -9.17 -14.37
C ALA A 287 5.54 -10.58 -14.57
N GLU A 288 6.10 -11.34 -15.53
CA GLU A 288 5.71 -12.73 -15.76
C GLU A 288 6.11 -13.63 -14.58
N ARG A 289 7.26 -13.37 -13.95
CA ARG A 289 7.67 -14.08 -12.72
C ARG A 289 6.73 -13.77 -11.57
N ASP A 290 6.35 -12.52 -11.37
CA ASP A 290 5.36 -12.14 -10.35
C ASP A 290 4.03 -12.86 -10.55
N ASN A 291 3.53 -12.92 -11.79
CA ASN A 291 2.30 -13.64 -12.14
C ASN A 291 2.43 -15.14 -11.85
N ALA A 292 3.53 -15.76 -12.26
CA ALA A 292 3.77 -17.19 -12.03
C ALA A 292 3.88 -17.53 -10.54
N ILE A 293 4.51 -16.66 -9.76
CA ILE A 293 4.61 -16.84 -8.30
C ILE A 293 3.23 -16.74 -7.67
N ASP A 294 2.42 -15.74 -8.05
CA ASP A 294 1.08 -15.55 -7.52
C ASP A 294 0.21 -16.81 -7.75
N VAL A 295 0.24 -17.36 -8.96
CA VAL A 295 -0.45 -18.61 -9.29
C VAL A 295 0.12 -19.80 -8.52
N TYR A 296 1.45 -19.92 -8.47
CA TYR A 296 2.14 -21.05 -7.82
C TYR A 296 1.83 -21.16 -6.32
N ILE A 297 1.76 -20.02 -5.61
CA ILE A 297 1.43 -20.00 -4.18
C ILE A 297 -0.07 -20.06 -3.90
N GLY A 298 -0.90 -19.89 -4.93
CA GLY A 298 -2.37 -19.91 -4.85
C GLY A 298 -2.95 -21.32 -4.96
N ASP A 299 -4.28 -21.39 -4.98
CA ASP A 299 -5.00 -22.66 -5.13
C ASP A 299 -5.04 -23.15 -6.60
N GLU A 300 -4.86 -22.24 -7.56
CA GLU A 300 -4.87 -22.53 -9.00
C GLU A 300 -3.46 -22.88 -9.53
N TYR A 301 -2.59 -23.43 -8.70
CA TYR A 301 -1.19 -23.68 -9.04
C TYR A 301 -0.99 -24.59 -10.27
N MET A 302 -1.98 -25.42 -10.61
CA MET A 302 -1.91 -26.26 -11.82
C MET A 302 -1.91 -25.44 -13.11
N ASP A 303 -2.38 -24.19 -13.09
CA ASP A 303 -2.33 -23.31 -14.27
C ASP A 303 -0.89 -23.00 -14.70
N VAL A 304 0.08 -23.14 -13.80
CA VAL A 304 1.51 -22.97 -14.10
C VAL A 304 2.32 -24.28 -13.97
N LEU A 305 1.80 -25.32 -13.33
CA LEU A 305 2.51 -26.57 -13.10
C LEU A 305 2.04 -27.75 -13.97
N ALA A 306 0.90 -27.65 -14.66
CA ALA A 306 0.44 -28.70 -15.55
C ALA A 306 1.43 -28.95 -16.69
N ASP A 307 1.46 -30.19 -17.19
CA ASP A 307 2.29 -30.54 -18.36
C ASP A 307 1.86 -29.71 -19.58
N GLY A 308 2.84 -29.17 -20.30
CA GLY A 308 2.63 -28.22 -21.39
C GLY A 308 2.49 -26.76 -20.93
N MET A 309 2.40 -26.53 -19.61
CA MET A 309 2.34 -25.16 -19.04
C MET A 309 3.65 -24.79 -18.35
N TRP A 310 4.19 -25.67 -17.48
CA TRP A 310 5.40 -25.36 -16.74
C TRP A 310 6.61 -25.10 -17.65
N GLU A 311 6.67 -25.78 -18.79
CA GLU A 311 7.76 -25.61 -19.77
C GLU A 311 7.84 -24.20 -20.37
N LYS A 312 6.76 -23.43 -20.29
CA LYS A 312 6.75 -22.06 -20.77
C LYS A 312 7.50 -21.10 -19.84
N THR A 313 7.55 -21.43 -18.56
CA THR A 313 8.01 -20.51 -17.50
C THR A 313 9.30 -21.00 -16.82
N PHE A 314 9.42 -22.32 -16.60
CA PHE A 314 10.48 -22.90 -15.80
C PHE A 314 11.43 -23.76 -16.64
N THR A 315 12.67 -23.91 -16.15
CA THR A 315 13.68 -24.81 -16.75
C THR A 315 13.47 -26.26 -16.37
N GLU A 316 12.81 -26.51 -15.22
CA GLU A 316 12.39 -27.82 -14.73
C GLU A 316 11.06 -27.66 -13.99
N LYS A 317 10.30 -28.75 -13.88
CA LYS A 317 8.99 -28.71 -13.22
C LYS A 317 9.14 -28.54 -11.71
N PRO A 318 8.65 -27.42 -11.14
CA PRO A 318 8.64 -27.24 -9.70
C PRO A 318 7.73 -28.24 -8.99
N GLU A 319 8.10 -28.61 -7.76
CA GLU A 319 7.21 -29.34 -6.88
C GLU A 319 6.06 -28.46 -6.40
N VAL A 320 4.90 -29.07 -6.14
CA VAL A 320 3.75 -28.38 -5.55
C VAL A 320 4.10 -27.81 -4.19
N PHE A 321 3.72 -26.57 -3.95
CA PHE A 321 3.78 -25.95 -2.63
C PHE A 321 2.52 -26.31 -1.85
N THR A 322 2.59 -27.35 -1.00
CA THR A 322 1.42 -27.94 -0.34
C THR A 322 0.84 -27.01 0.72
N LYS A 323 -0.43 -27.23 1.08
CA LYS A 323 -1.11 -26.47 2.15
C LYS A 323 -0.37 -26.59 3.49
N GLU A 324 0.15 -27.79 3.79
CA GLU A 324 0.91 -28.07 5.00
C GLU A 324 2.22 -27.28 5.04
N GLU A 325 2.95 -27.25 3.92
CA GLU A 325 4.20 -26.49 3.80
C GLU A 325 3.92 -24.97 3.93
N LYS A 326 2.86 -24.46 3.28
CA LYS A 326 2.46 -23.05 3.40
C LYS A 326 2.11 -22.70 4.84
N ARG A 327 1.32 -23.55 5.53
CA ARG A 327 0.95 -23.29 6.92
C ARG A 327 2.17 -23.28 7.84
N ALA A 328 3.09 -24.24 7.67
CA ALA A 328 4.32 -24.27 8.44
C ALA A 328 5.18 -23.02 8.24
N TRP A 329 5.23 -22.49 7.04
CA TRP A 329 5.95 -21.23 6.77
C TRP A 329 5.23 -20.02 7.37
N LEU A 330 3.92 -19.92 7.18
CA LEU A 330 3.12 -18.80 7.71
C LEU A 330 3.12 -18.75 9.25
N ASP A 331 3.24 -19.87 9.92
CA ASP A 331 3.33 -19.95 11.39
C ASP A 331 4.60 -19.28 11.94
N GLN A 332 5.60 -19.02 11.10
CA GLN A 332 6.81 -18.27 11.46
C GLN A 332 6.64 -16.75 11.36
N MET A 333 5.58 -16.27 10.74
CA MET A 333 5.29 -14.84 10.66
C MET A 333 4.68 -14.36 11.98
N THR A 334 5.35 -13.42 12.64
CA THR A 334 4.97 -12.89 13.97
C THR A 334 5.02 -11.38 14.00
N ASP A 335 4.49 -10.81 15.08
CA ASP A 335 4.55 -9.36 15.36
C ASP A 335 3.93 -8.49 14.26
N VAL A 336 2.93 -9.01 13.56
CA VAL A 336 2.17 -8.28 12.55
C VAL A 336 1.16 -7.38 13.24
N THR A 337 0.97 -6.20 12.68
CA THR A 337 -0.03 -5.22 13.12
C THR A 337 -1.21 -5.22 12.17
N LEU A 338 -2.42 -5.13 12.72
CA LEU A 338 -3.67 -4.96 11.97
C LEU A 338 -4.36 -3.67 12.38
N GLY A 339 -4.61 -2.77 11.43
CA GLY A 339 -5.49 -1.62 11.59
C GLY A 339 -6.83 -1.84 10.90
N SER A 340 -7.89 -1.28 11.47
CA SER A 340 -9.23 -1.30 10.88
C SER A 340 -9.83 0.12 10.89
N ASP A 341 -10.49 0.51 9.80
CA ASP A 341 -11.11 1.82 9.66
C ASP A 341 -12.42 1.96 10.46
N ALA A 342 -12.98 0.85 10.95
CA ALA A 342 -14.13 0.82 11.84
C ALA A 342 -14.04 -0.39 12.80
N PHE A 343 -14.98 -0.51 13.74
CA PHE A 343 -14.96 -1.60 14.71
C PHE A 343 -15.10 -2.98 14.04
N PHE A 344 -14.50 -3.98 14.65
CA PHE A 344 -14.76 -5.38 14.31
C PHE A 344 -16.07 -5.84 14.91
N PRO A 345 -17.05 -6.26 14.09
CA PRO A 345 -18.37 -6.65 14.60
C PRO A 345 -18.37 -8.01 15.31
N PHE A 346 -17.43 -8.89 14.93
CA PHE A 346 -17.34 -10.26 15.45
C PHE A 346 -15.90 -10.71 15.59
N SER A 347 -15.68 -11.73 16.42
CA SER A 347 -14.36 -12.31 16.71
C SER A 347 -13.74 -13.08 15.55
N ASP A 348 -14.50 -13.44 14.52
CA ASP A 348 -13.98 -14.12 13.33
C ASP A 348 -12.89 -13.30 12.60
N ASN A 349 -12.95 -11.97 12.68
CA ASN A 349 -11.90 -11.09 12.19
C ASN A 349 -10.57 -11.34 12.94
N ILE A 350 -10.64 -11.52 14.25
CA ILE A 350 -9.47 -11.77 15.10
C ILE A 350 -8.91 -13.17 14.84
N GLU A 351 -9.77 -14.17 14.71
CA GLU A 351 -9.37 -15.53 14.33
C GLU A 351 -8.64 -15.54 12.98
N ARG A 352 -9.16 -14.78 12.00
CA ARG A 352 -8.48 -14.64 10.71
C ARG A 352 -7.11 -13.94 10.85
N ALA A 353 -7.06 -12.86 11.62
CA ALA A 353 -5.82 -12.09 11.84
C ALA A 353 -4.74 -12.95 12.52
N HIS A 354 -5.11 -13.78 13.47
CA HIS A 354 -4.20 -14.69 14.15
C HIS A 354 -3.44 -15.61 13.17
N LYS A 355 -4.11 -16.10 12.14
CA LYS A 355 -3.52 -16.97 11.10
C LYS A 355 -2.43 -16.28 10.27
N SER A 356 -2.40 -14.96 10.27
CA SER A 356 -1.39 -14.15 9.58
C SER A 356 -0.40 -13.47 10.54
N GLY A 357 -0.23 -14.03 11.74
CA GLY A 357 0.80 -13.60 12.69
C GLY A 357 0.52 -12.27 13.41
N VAL A 358 -0.73 -11.79 13.42
CA VAL A 358 -1.09 -10.55 14.09
C VAL A 358 -0.94 -10.67 15.60
N LYS A 359 -0.26 -9.68 16.19
CA LYS A 359 -0.10 -9.49 17.63
C LYS A 359 -0.66 -8.16 18.11
N TYR A 360 -0.68 -7.16 17.26
CA TYR A 360 -1.08 -5.79 17.60
C TYR A 360 -2.25 -5.36 16.73
N ILE A 361 -3.29 -4.78 17.36
CA ILE A 361 -4.50 -4.36 16.67
C ILE A 361 -4.86 -2.92 17.07
N ALA A 362 -5.17 -2.09 16.09
CA ALA A 362 -5.74 -0.76 16.27
C ALA A 362 -7.11 -0.69 15.58
N GLN A 363 -8.17 -0.43 16.35
CA GLN A 363 -9.53 -0.28 15.85
C GLN A 363 -10.33 0.65 16.78
N PRO A 364 -11.43 1.25 16.28
CA PRO A 364 -12.16 2.23 17.11
C PRO A 364 -12.85 1.65 18.35
N GLY A 365 -13.33 0.41 18.32
CA GLY A 365 -14.27 -0.10 19.31
C GLY A 365 -15.69 0.43 19.07
N GLY A 366 -16.62 0.07 19.93
CA GLY A 366 -18.02 0.54 19.89
C GLY A 366 -19.00 -0.48 19.32
N SER A 367 -18.58 -1.72 19.07
CA SER A 367 -19.49 -2.82 18.74
C SER A 367 -20.16 -3.36 20.01
N VAL A 368 -21.41 -3.84 19.87
CA VAL A 368 -22.10 -4.57 20.94
C VAL A 368 -21.42 -5.88 21.31
N ARG A 369 -20.47 -6.35 20.46
CA ARG A 369 -19.69 -7.58 20.67
C ARG A 369 -18.22 -7.30 20.99
N ASP A 370 -17.89 -6.10 21.47
CA ASP A 370 -16.50 -5.75 21.85
C ASP A 370 -15.92 -6.71 22.88
N ASP A 371 -16.74 -7.20 23.82
CA ASP A 371 -16.35 -8.19 24.82
C ASP A 371 -15.81 -9.48 24.18
N ALA A 372 -16.50 -10.03 23.20
CA ALA A 372 -16.09 -11.24 22.48
C ALA A 372 -14.83 -11.01 21.64
N VAL A 373 -14.69 -9.83 21.07
CA VAL A 373 -13.48 -9.44 20.29
C VAL A 373 -12.28 -9.33 21.22
N ILE A 374 -12.42 -8.69 22.38
CA ILE A 374 -11.37 -8.58 23.40
C ILE A 374 -10.97 -9.96 23.94
N GLU A 375 -11.95 -10.80 24.26
CA GLU A 375 -11.72 -12.16 24.75
C GLU A 375 -10.87 -12.99 23.76
N THR A 376 -11.19 -12.90 22.48
CA THR A 376 -10.44 -13.60 21.44
C THR A 376 -9.00 -13.08 21.31
N CYS A 377 -8.80 -11.77 21.43
CA CYS A 377 -7.46 -11.19 21.48
C CYS A 377 -6.68 -11.70 22.69
N ASN A 378 -7.32 -11.77 23.87
CA ASN A 378 -6.68 -12.30 25.11
C ASN A 378 -6.29 -13.77 24.96
N LYS A 379 -7.12 -14.58 24.30
CA LYS A 379 -6.84 -15.99 24.00
C LYS A 379 -5.50 -16.16 23.26
N TYR A 380 -5.17 -15.24 22.39
CA TYR A 380 -3.93 -15.28 21.58
C TYR A 380 -2.80 -14.36 22.10
N GLY A 381 -2.99 -13.74 23.27
CA GLY A 381 -1.98 -12.83 23.84
C GLY A 381 -1.76 -11.56 23.05
N MET A 382 -2.74 -11.16 22.21
CA MET A 382 -2.66 -9.94 21.42
C MET A 382 -2.80 -8.69 22.27
N VAL A 383 -2.30 -7.58 21.73
CA VAL A 383 -2.46 -6.22 22.29
C VAL A 383 -3.39 -5.44 21.39
N MET A 384 -4.53 -5.00 21.91
CA MET A 384 -5.50 -4.22 21.12
C MET A 384 -5.74 -2.86 21.76
N SER A 385 -5.66 -1.83 20.94
CA SER A 385 -5.97 -0.45 21.27
C SER A 385 -7.32 -0.05 20.67
N PHE A 386 -8.18 0.59 21.47
CA PHE A 386 -9.39 1.25 20.98
C PHE A 386 -9.09 2.72 20.72
N THR A 387 -9.07 3.12 19.46
CA THR A 387 -8.80 4.51 19.06
C THR A 387 -9.98 5.44 19.30
N GLY A 388 -11.21 4.91 19.36
CA GLY A 388 -12.44 5.68 19.47
C GLY A 388 -12.81 6.46 18.20
N ILE A 389 -12.09 6.29 17.11
CA ILE A 389 -12.24 7.09 15.89
C ILE A 389 -12.39 6.20 14.66
N ARG A 390 -13.50 6.41 13.94
CA ARG A 390 -13.76 5.79 12.64
C ARG A 390 -13.04 6.57 11.54
N LEU A 391 -12.43 5.85 10.59
CA LEU A 391 -11.63 6.41 9.50
C LEU A 391 -12.24 6.13 8.12
N PHE A 392 -13.56 6.16 7.98
CA PHE A 392 -14.20 5.93 6.69
C PHE A 392 -13.73 6.95 5.64
N HIS A 393 -13.46 6.43 4.45
CA HIS A 393 -13.05 7.19 3.28
C HIS A 393 -13.89 6.73 2.07
N HIS A 394 -14.57 7.69 1.45
CA HIS A 394 -15.44 7.44 0.30
C HIS A 394 -15.22 8.45 -0.83
#